data_703e86b2ff760310023952096ca68875
#
_entry.id   703e86b2ff760310023952096ca68875
#
_cell.length_a   1.000
_cell.length_b   1.000
_cell.length_c   1.000
_cell.angle_alpha   90.00
_cell.angle_beta   90.00
_cell.angle_gamma   90.00
#
_symmetry.space_group_name_H-M   'P 1'
#
loop_
_entity.id
_entity.type
_entity.pdbx_description
1 polymer ?
#
loop_
_entity_poly.entity_id
_entity_poly.type
_entity_poly.pdbx_seq_one_letter_code
_entity_poly.pdbx_strand_id
1 'polypeptide(L)'
;DLYTASVVGSVRMCIRDRILMSNSYGVDNAIAKVPDRFKKDIGLEYDRLKWRNRRGRLESSLQILYDNSNRSEEELVRADLWWKQRESIVRSLIYKKRYKTAYKVASEHSLSSGPEFAEAEWLAGWIAHSFLKSQEYAINHFLNFYDNVSYPISVARGAYWLGKSYQETGNTKKAEEYFKAGSKFLTTYYGQLSFKEINYGGEFTLKEDCLLYTSDA
;
A
#
# COMPACT_ATOMS: atom_id res chain seq x y z
N ASP A 1 46.07 -3.76 9.65
CA ASP A 1 45.54 -2.72 8.78
C ASP A 1 44.02 -2.71 8.70
N LEU A 2 43.37 -2.52 9.87
CA LEU A 2 41.90 -2.38 9.97
C LEU A 2 41.38 -1.09 9.29
N TYR A 3 42.20 -0.07 9.17
CA TYR A 3 41.84 1.22 8.55
C TYR A 3 41.74 1.14 7.05
N THR A 4 42.59 0.41 6.37
CA THR A 4 42.57 0.24 4.90
C THR A 4 41.39 -0.63 4.44
N ALA A 5 41.02 -1.64 5.22
CA ALA A 5 39.84 -2.49 4.92
C ALA A 5 38.53 -1.68 5.07
N SER A 6 38.42 -0.79 6.06
CA SER A 6 37.25 0.08 6.26
C SER A 6 37.09 1.10 5.15
N VAL A 7 38.17 1.77 4.73
CA VAL A 7 38.14 2.78 3.65
C VAL A 7 37.83 2.14 2.30
N VAL A 8 38.43 1.02 1.98
CA VAL A 8 38.15 0.27 0.72
C VAL A 8 36.72 -0.26 0.72
N GLY A 9 36.21 -0.71 1.84
CA GLY A 9 34.80 -1.12 2.00
C GLY A 9 33.84 0.06 1.75
N SER A 10 34.13 1.22 2.34
CA SER A 10 33.34 2.44 2.20
C SER A 10 33.33 2.99 0.77
N VAL A 11 34.50 3.04 0.10
CA VAL A 11 34.58 3.49 -1.30
C VAL A 11 33.84 2.55 -2.26
N ARG A 12 33.93 1.24 -2.05
CA ARG A 12 33.18 0.26 -2.87
C ARG A 12 31.67 0.38 -2.63
N MET A 13 31.23 0.68 -1.41
CA MET A 13 29.83 0.99 -1.09
C MET A 13 29.35 2.23 -1.85
N CYS A 14 30.14 3.32 -1.84
CA CYS A 14 29.79 4.55 -2.57
C CYS A 14 29.67 4.35 -4.08
N ILE A 15 30.53 3.53 -4.70
CA ILE A 15 30.44 3.21 -6.15
C ILE A 15 29.19 2.40 -6.46
N ARG A 16 28.87 1.39 -5.65
CA ARG A 16 27.65 0.58 -5.75
C ARG A 16 26.40 1.46 -5.66
N ASP A 17 26.33 2.31 -4.63
CA ASP A 17 25.19 3.19 -4.38
C ASP A 17 25.02 4.19 -5.52
N ARG A 18 26.10 4.70 -6.07
CA ARG A 18 26.09 5.57 -7.25
C ARG A 18 25.54 4.84 -8.50
N ILE A 19 25.91 3.57 -8.74
CA ILE A 19 25.40 2.76 -9.85
C ILE A 19 23.91 2.49 -9.68
N LEU A 20 23.45 2.15 -8.47
CA LEU A 20 22.03 1.94 -8.14
C LEU A 20 21.21 3.22 -8.28
N MET A 21 21.75 4.36 -7.84
CA MET A 21 21.10 5.66 -7.94
C MET A 21 21.07 6.21 -9.37
N SER A 22 22.16 6.07 -10.12
CA SER A 22 22.31 6.62 -11.47
C SER A 22 21.56 5.86 -12.55
N ASN A 23 20.83 4.79 -12.18
CA ASN A 23 20.13 3.94 -13.14
C ASN A 23 21.05 3.31 -14.21
N SER A 24 22.34 3.12 -13.91
CA SER A 24 23.33 2.59 -14.83
C SER A 24 23.20 1.08 -15.03
N TYR A 25 23.77 0.55 -16.10
CA TYR A 25 23.91 -0.89 -16.31
C TYR A 25 25.02 -1.48 -15.42
N GLY A 26 25.00 -2.80 -15.22
CA GLY A 26 26.04 -3.52 -14.46
C GLY A 26 25.81 -3.65 -12.98
N VAL A 27 24.59 -3.33 -12.49
CA VAL A 27 24.21 -3.48 -11.08
C VAL A 27 24.45 -4.89 -10.55
N ASP A 28 24.06 -5.92 -11.30
CA ASP A 28 24.24 -7.32 -10.88
C ASP A 28 25.73 -7.69 -10.73
N ASN A 29 26.60 -7.18 -11.62
CA ASN A 29 28.05 -7.34 -11.52
C ASN A 29 28.64 -6.58 -10.32
N ALA A 30 28.10 -5.39 -10.00
CA ALA A 30 28.52 -4.63 -8.84
C ALA A 30 28.11 -5.34 -7.52
N ILE A 31 26.91 -5.91 -7.48
CA ILE A 31 26.41 -6.69 -6.35
C ILE A 31 27.18 -7.99 -6.17
N ALA A 32 27.55 -8.68 -7.25
CA ALA A 32 28.36 -9.90 -7.19
C ALA A 32 29.70 -9.67 -6.45
N LYS A 33 30.25 -8.46 -6.53
CA LYS A 33 31.50 -8.07 -5.87
C LYS A 33 31.32 -7.67 -4.40
N VAL A 34 30.08 -7.58 -3.89
CA VAL A 34 29.79 -7.31 -2.49
C VAL A 34 30.14 -8.55 -1.66
N PRO A 35 30.87 -8.43 -0.53
CA PRO A 35 31.12 -9.57 0.36
C PRO A 35 29.80 -10.21 0.82
N ASP A 36 29.76 -11.56 0.94
CA ASP A 36 28.52 -12.30 1.21
C ASP A 36 27.81 -11.82 2.48
N ARG A 37 28.55 -11.45 3.51
CA ARG A 37 27.99 -10.90 4.77
C ARG A 37 27.12 -9.66 4.58
N PHE A 38 27.28 -8.90 3.50
CA PHE A 38 26.52 -7.69 3.19
C PHE A 38 25.51 -7.85 2.06
N LYS A 39 25.45 -9.01 1.41
CA LYS A 39 24.51 -9.24 0.30
C LYS A 39 23.04 -9.26 0.74
N LYS A 40 22.80 -9.58 2.03
CA LYS A 40 21.46 -9.60 2.66
C LYS A 40 21.17 -8.33 3.47
N ASP A 41 21.99 -7.29 3.32
CA ASP A 41 21.74 -5.98 3.93
C ASP A 41 20.44 -5.39 3.40
N ILE A 42 19.56 -4.94 4.30
CA ILE A 42 18.21 -4.50 3.95
C ILE A 42 18.20 -3.24 3.09
N GLY A 43 19.17 -2.35 3.27
CA GLY A 43 19.34 -1.17 2.43
C GLY A 43 19.76 -1.54 1.01
N LEU A 44 20.66 -2.54 0.87
CA LEU A 44 21.04 -3.06 -0.44
C LEU A 44 19.86 -3.73 -1.16
N GLU A 45 19.09 -4.54 -0.45
CA GLU A 45 17.89 -5.19 -1.02
C GLU A 45 16.85 -4.15 -1.47
N TYR A 46 16.64 -3.09 -0.66
CA TYR A 46 15.76 -1.99 -1.04
C TYR A 46 16.23 -1.25 -2.30
N ASP A 47 17.53 -0.92 -2.39
CA ASP A 47 18.08 -0.24 -3.57
C ASP A 47 18.02 -1.11 -4.83
N ARG A 48 18.22 -2.42 -4.68
CA ARG A 48 18.02 -3.40 -5.77
C ARG A 48 16.56 -3.43 -6.23
N LEU A 49 15.62 -3.48 -5.29
CA LEU A 49 14.18 -3.43 -5.58
C LEU A 49 13.82 -2.17 -6.36
N LYS A 50 14.24 -1.01 -5.86
CA LYS A 50 14.00 0.30 -6.47
C LYS A 50 14.57 0.38 -7.90
N TRP A 51 15.79 -0.11 -8.09
CA TRP A 51 16.42 -0.14 -9.40
C TRP A 51 15.69 -1.07 -10.38
N ARG A 52 15.33 -2.28 -9.95
CA ARG A 52 14.60 -3.25 -10.77
C ARG A 52 13.21 -2.75 -11.14
N ASN A 53 12.50 -2.15 -10.20
CA ASN A 53 11.20 -1.57 -10.43
C ASN A 53 11.25 -0.44 -11.47
N ARG A 54 12.19 0.49 -11.35
CA ARG A 54 12.41 1.55 -12.35
C ARG A 54 12.72 1.01 -13.75
N ARG A 55 13.36 -0.13 -13.86
CA ARG A 55 13.70 -0.81 -15.12
C ARG A 55 12.58 -1.71 -15.64
N GLY A 56 11.44 -1.75 -14.97
CA GLY A 56 10.33 -2.61 -15.36
C GLY A 56 10.62 -4.11 -15.23
N ARG A 57 11.64 -4.50 -14.45
CA ARG A 57 12.02 -5.91 -14.23
C ARG A 57 11.12 -6.55 -13.17
N LEU A 58 9.84 -6.72 -13.52
CA LEU A 58 8.79 -7.10 -12.61
C LEU A 58 9.10 -8.40 -11.84
N GLU A 59 9.46 -9.49 -12.54
CA GLU A 59 9.65 -10.80 -11.89
C GLU A 59 10.79 -10.77 -10.88
N SER A 60 11.89 -10.10 -11.19
CA SER A 60 13.00 -9.98 -10.25
C SER A 60 12.72 -8.99 -9.11
N SER A 61 11.79 -8.04 -9.29
CA SER A 61 11.29 -7.20 -8.20
C SER A 61 10.39 -8.00 -7.26
N LEU A 62 9.53 -8.86 -7.81
CA LEU A 62 8.69 -9.76 -7.03
C LEU A 62 9.52 -10.72 -6.18
N GLN A 63 10.60 -11.26 -6.74
CA GLN A 63 11.49 -12.16 -5.98
C GLN A 63 12.06 -11.45 -4.74
N ILE A 64 12.54 -10.22 -4.88
CA ILE A 64 13.06 -9.45 -3.73
C ILE A 64 11.96 -9.20 -2.70
N LEU A 65 10.73 -8.90 -3.13
CA LEU A 65 9.62 -8.68 -2.21
C LEU A 65 9.26 -9.97 -1.46
N TYR A 66 9.26 -11.13 -2.13
CA TYR A 66 8.98 -12.42 -1.49
C TYR A 66 10.08 -12.86 -0.53
N ASP A 67 11.35 -12.64 -0.88
CA ASP A 67 12.50 -12.93 -0.01
C ASP A 67 12.46 -12.10 1.30
N ASN A 68 11.75 -10.97 1.30
CA ASN A 68 11.61 -10.06 2.43
C ASN A 68 10.17 -10.00 3.00
N SER A 69 9.25 -10.87 2.58
CA SER A 69 7.83 -10.82 3.01
C SER A 69 7.60 -11.14 4.48
N ASN A 70 8.48 -11.94 5.08
CA ASN A 70 8.37 -12.36 6.48
C ASN A 70 9.09 -11.42 7.46
N ARG A 71 9.66 -10.31 6.99
CA ARG A 71 10.34 -9.35 7.85
C ARG A 71 9.33 -8.44 8.54
N SER A 72 9.61 -8.13 9.81
CA SER A 72 8.82 -7.13 10.56
C SER A 72 9.09 -5.72 10.05
N GLU A 73 8.27 -4.76 10.50
CA GLU A 73 8.45 -3.34 10.18
C GLU A 73 9.81 -2.82 10.64
N GLU A 74 10.25 -3.23 11.85
CA GLU A 74 11.54 -2.84 12.41
C GLU A 74 12.71 -3.42 11.60
N GLU A 75 12.60 -4.66 11.13
CA GLU A 75 13.62 -5.31 10.30
C GLU A 75 13.74 -4.66 8.91
N LEU A 76 12.67 -4.11 8.38
CA LEU A 76 12.67 -3.35 7.13
C LEU A 76 13.25 -1.94 7.30
N VAL A 77 13.38 -1.45 8.53
CA VAL A 77 13.92 -0.12 8.93
C VAL A 77 13.10 1.05 8.36
N ARG A 78 12.75 1.02 7.09
CA ARG A 78 11.94 2.02 6.37
C ARG A 78 10.85 1.34 5.57
N ALA A 79 9.93 0.66 6.27
CA ALA A 79 8.80 -0.04 5.67
C ALA A 79 7.91 0.87 4.81
N ASP A 80 7.84 2.17 5.14
CA ASP A 80 7.18 3.21 4.35
C ASP A 80 7.74 3.32 2.93
N LEU A 81 9.06 3.25 2.79
CA LEU A 81 9.72 3.27 1.47
C LEU A 81 9.51 1.96 0.69
N TRP A 82 9.49 0.83 1.39
CA TRP A 82 9.17 -0.46 0.80
C TRP A 82 7.74 -0.46 0.27
N TRP A 83 6.79 0.12 1.02
CA TRP A 83 5.41 0.25 0.57
C TRP A 83 5.31 1.01 -0.75
N LYS A 84 6.01 2.14 -0.91
CA LYS A 84 6.02 2.90 -2.17
C LYS A 84 6.45 2.07 -3.38
N GLN A 85 7.41 1.15 -3.19
CA GLN A 85 7.79 0.22 -4.25
C GLN A 85 6.73 -0.86 -4.49
N ARG A 86 6.15 -1.42 -3.41
CA ARG A 86 5.05 -2.41 -3.49
C ARG A 86 3.85 -1.84 -4.21
N GLU A 87 3.41 -0.64 -3.85
CA GLU A 87 2.27 0.05 -4.48
C GLU A 87 2.45 0.18 -6.00
N SER A 88 3.61 0.67 -6.43
CA SER A 88 3.93 0.78 -7.86
C SER A 88 3.88 -0.57 -8.59
N ILE A 89 4.43 -1.62 -7.97
CA ILE A 89 4.41 -2.98 -8.50
C ILE A 89 2.98 -3.53 -8.54
N VAL A 90 2.19 -3.32 -7.48
CA VAL A 90 0.78 -3.74 -7.41
C VAL A 90 -0.03 -3.10 -8.54
N ARG A 91 0.11 -1.80 -8.78
CA ARG A 91 -0.57 -1.11 -9.90
C ARG A 91 -0.18 -1.72 -11.25
N SER A 92 1.11 -2.04 -11.46
CA SER A 92 1.58 -2.73 -12.66
C SER A 92 0.99 -4.14 -12.80
N LEU A 93 0.87 -4.89 -11.70
CA LEU A 93 0.25 -6.22 -11.68
C LEU A 93 -1.25 -6.19 -11.99
N ILE A 94 -1.96 -5.20 -11.46
CA ILE A 94 -3.39 -4.97 -11.77
C ILE A 94 -3.56 -4.68 -13.27
N TYR A 95 -2.74 -3.80 -13.83
CA TYR A 95 -2.76 -3.50 -15.27
C TYR A 95 -2.51 -4.77 -16.12
N LYS A 96 -1.62 -5.66 -15.66
CA LYS A 96 -1.33 -6.95 -16.30
C LYS A 96 -2.35 -8.05 -15.93
N LYS A 97 -3.43 -7.73 -15.23
CA LYS A 97 -4.49 -8.65 -14.78
C LYS A 97 -3.99 -9.81 -13.89
N ARG A 98 -2.85 -9.63 -13.22
CA ARG A 98 -2.27 -10.60 -12.27
C ARG A 98 -2.79 -10.35 -10.85
N TYR A 99 -4.09 -10.41 -10.67
CA TYR A 99 -4.78 -9.97 -9.45
C TYR A 99 -4.39 -10.73 -8.19
N LYS A 100 -4.21 -12.07 -8.27
CA LYS A 100 -3.75 -12.88 -7.11
C LYS A 100 -2.37 -12.45 -6.63
N THR A 101 -1.45 -12.22 -7.57
CA THR A 101 -0.10 -11.73 -7.25
C THR A 101 -0.14 -10.29 -6.71
N ALA A 102 -0.98 -9.43 -7.28
CA ALA A 102 -1.18 -8.06 -6.82
C ALA A 102 -1.69 -8.03 -5.36
N TYR A 103 -2.68 -8.86 -5.05
CA TYR A 103 -3.20 -9.00 -3.70
C TYR A 103 -2.12 -9.47 -2.71
N LYS A 104 -1.38 -10.54 -3.06
CA LYS A 104 -0.29 -11.04 -2.21
C LYS A 104 0.75 -9.96 -1.91
N VAL A 105 1.19 -9.22 -2.94
CA VAL A 105 2.16 -8.12 -2.75
C VAL A 105 1.59 -7.00 -1.91
N ALA A 106 0.30 -6.66 -2.05
CA ALA A 106 -0.34 -5.60 -1.27
C ALA A 106 -0.55 -6.01 0.19
N SER A 107 -1.01 -7.25 0.46
CA SER A 107 -1.32 -7.72 1.81
C SER A 107 -0.09 -8.02 2.68
N GLU A 108 1.06 -8.32 2.07
CA GLU A 108 2.31 -8.61 2.78
C GLU A 108 3.16 -7.34 3.00
N HIS A 109 2.57 -6.22 3.44
CA HIS A 109 3.25 -4.92 3.55
C HIS A 109 4.10 -4.71 4.79
N SER A 110 3.91 -5.50 5.84
CA SER A 110 4.63 -5.44 7.14
C SER A 110 4.51 -4.10 7.90
N LEU A 111 3.58 -3.22 7.54
CA LEU A 111 3.31 -1.96 8.23
C LEU A 111 2.31 -2.20 9.37
N SER A 112 2.43 -1.45 10.47
CA SER A 112 1.55 -1.56 11.64
C SER A 112 0.62 -0.35 11.82
N SER A 113 1.01 0.81 11.29
CA SER A 113 0.27 2.06 11.47
C SER A 113 0.66 3.11 10.43
N GLY A 114 -0.01 4.24 10.47
CA GLY A 114 0.32 5.40 9.63
C GLY A 114 -0.39 5.43 8.27
N PRO A 115 -0.10 6.49 7.48
CA PRO A 115 -0.76 6.69 6.18
C PRO A 115 -0.49 5.56 5.18
N GLU A 116 0.73 5.05 5.14
CA GLU A 116 1.15 3.97 4.26
C GLU A 116 0.47 2.64 4.62
N PHE A 117 0.28 2.35 5.92
CA PHE A 117 -0.53 1.22 6.40
C PHE A 117 -1.97 1.34 5.91
N ALA A 118 -2.60 2.49 6.13
CA ALA A 118 -3.98 2.72 5.71
C ALA A 118 -4.13 2.54 4.19
N GLU A 119 -3.18 3.04 3.41
CA GLU A 119 -3.21 2.88 1.95
C GLU A 119 -3.02 1.41 1.53
N ALA A 120 -2.14 0.67 2.21
CA ALA A 120 -1.89 -0.74 1.95
C ALA A 120 -3.13 -1.60 2.22
N GLU A 121 -3.74 -1.41 3.38
CA GLU A 121 -4.96 -2.12 3.77
C GLU A 121 -6.13 -1.79 2.82
N TRP A 122 -6.31 -0.51 2.48
CA TRP A 122 -7.33 -0.15 1.53
C TRP A 122 -7.10 -0.77 0.15
N LEU A 123 -5.88 -0.75 -0.35
CA LEU A 123 -5.54 -1.29 -1.68
C LEU A 123 -5.71 -2.82 -1.71
N ALA A 124 -5.27 -3.53 -0.67
CA ALA A 124 -5.47 -4.98 -0.54
C ALA A 124 -6.96 -5.33 -0.48
N GLY A 125 -7.74 -4.63 0.33
CA GLY A 125 -9.20 -4.79 0.42
C GLY A 125 -9.89 -4.54 -0.92
N TRP A 126 -9.49 -3.48 -1.62
CA TRP A 126 -10.07 -3.16 -2.93
C TRP A 126 -9.76 -4.23 -4.00
N ILE A 127 -8.54 -4.78 -4.00
CA ILE A 127 -8.19 -5.88 -4.90
C ILE A 127 -9.01 -7.13 -4.59
N ALA A 128 -9.12 -7.48 -3.30
CA ALA A 128 -9.90 -8.63 -2.84
C ALA A 128 -11.38 -8.51 -3.24
N HIS A 129 -11.99 -7.34 -2.99
CA HIS A 129 -13.38 -7.07 -3.33
C HIS A 129 -13.60 -7.07 -4.85
N SER A 130 -12.82 -6.26 -5.59
CA SER A 130 -13.14 -5.94 -6.99
C SER A 130 -12.72 -7.04 -7.97
N PHE A 131 -11.56 -7.67 -7.74
CA PHE A 131 -10.97 -8.60 -8.70
C PHE A 131 -10.97 -10.05 -8.25
N LEU A 132 -10.76 -10.32 -6.96
CA LEU A 132 -10.76 -11.69 -6.45
C LEU A 132 -12.16 -12.16 -6.03
N LYS A 133 -13.09 -11.23 -5.83
CA LYS A 133 -14.45 -11.48 -5.33
C LYS A 133 -14.47 -12.21 -3.98
N SER A 134 -13.42 -12.01 -3.18
CA SER A 134 -13.28 -12.58 -1.84
C SER A 134 -13.68 -11.53 -0.81
N GLN A 135 -14.97 -11.55 -0.43
CA GLN A 135 -15.51 -10.54 0.47
C GLN A 135 -14.97 -10.70 1.91
N GLU A 136 -14.63 -11.90 2.32
CA GLU A 136 -14.01 -12.15 3.63
C GLU A 136 -12.68 -11.40 3.76
N TYR A 137 -11.77 -11.56 2.81
CA TYR A 137 -10.50 -10.83 2.80
C TYR A 137 -10.71 -9.32 2.65
N ALA A 138 -11.65 -8.91 1.80
CA ALA A 138 -11.97 -7.50 1.61
C ALA A 138 -12.44 -6.84 2.90
N ILE A 139 -13.37 -7.47 3.62
CA ILE A 139 -13.92 -6.97 4.89
C ILE A 139 -12.81 -6.84 5.93
N ASN A 140 -11.94 -7.84 6.08
CA ASN A 140 -10.85 -7.79 7.05
C ASN A 140 -9.92 -6.61 6.78
N HIS A 141 -9.48 -6.41 5.55
CA HIS A 141 -8.63 -5.28 5.18
C HIS A 141 -9.35 -3.93 5.34
N PHE A 142 -10.61 -3.84 4.94
CA PHE A 142 -11.36 -2.58 5.10
C PHE A 142 -11.66 -2.25 6.56
N LEU A 143 -11.82 -3.24 7.45
CA LEU A 143 -11.91 -3.02 8.89
C LEU A 143 -10.59 -2.46 9.43
N ASN A 144 -9.46 -3.10 9.10
CA ASN A 144 -8.14 -2.62 9.49
C ASN A 144 -7.92 -1.18 9.01
N PHE A 145 -8.31 -0.87 7.77
CA PHE A 145 -8.26 0.49 7.24
C PHE A 145 -9.15 1.44 8.06
N TYR A 146 -10.42 1.09 8.23
CA TYR A 146 -11.44 1.94 8.86
C TYR A 146 -11.09 2.29 10.31
N ASP A 147 -10.59 1.32 11.06
CA ASP A 147 -10.23 1.46 12.47
C ASP A 147 -8.97 2.30 12.69
N ASN A 148 -8.15 2.48 11.63
CA ASN A 148 -6.88 3.21 11.71
C ASN A 148 -6.89 4.58 11.01
N VAL A 149 -8.06 5.06 10.57
CA VAL A 149 -8.20 6.38 9.94
C VAL A 149 -9.16 7.27 10.72
N SER A 150 -8.86 8.57 10.76
CA SER A 150 -9.69 9.57 11.45
C SER A 150 -10.20 10.70 10.57
N TYR A 151 -9.55 10.94 9.43
CA TYR A 151 -9.97 12.01 8.51
C TYR A 151 -11.30 11.67 7.83
N PRO A 152 -12.25 12.63 7.74
CA PRO A 152 -13.58 12.43 7.16
C PRO A 152 -13.59 11.73 5.80
N ILE A 153 -12.66 12.12 4.91
CA ILE A 153 -12.55 11.53 3.57
C ILE A 153 -12.16 10.03 3.63
N SER A 154 -11.27 9.66 4.55
CA SER A 154 -10.81 8.28 4.71
C SER A 154 -11.86 7.43 5.43
N VAL A 155 -12.48 7.97 6.49
CA VAL A 155 -13.57 7.30 7.22
C VAL A 155 -14.74 7.01 6.29
N ALA A 156 -15.18 8.00 5.50
CA ALA A 156 -16.25 7.80 4.52
C ALA A 156 -15.90 6.75 3.47
N ARG A 157 -14.63 6.72 2.98
CA ARG A 157 -14.15 5.71 2.03
C ARG A 157 -14.20 4.31 2.62
N GLY A 158 -13.69 4.12 3.85
CA GLY A 158 -13.72 2.84 4.54
C GLY A 158 -15.15 2.35 4.81
N ALA A 159 -16.01 3.23 5.31
CA ALA A 159 -17.41 2.93 5.54
C ALA A 159 -18.14 2.50 4.26
N TYR A 160 -17.95 3.21 3.15
CA TYR A 160 -18.58 2.85 1.88
C TYR A 160 -18.16 1.46 1.41
N TRP A 161 -16.85 1.16 1.41
CA TRP A 161 -16.37 -0.13 0.93
C TRP A 161 -16.71 -1.30 1.86
N LEU A 162 -16.80 -1.07 3.19
CA LEU A 162 -17.37 -2.03 4.14
C LEU A 162 -18.83 -2.29 3.83
N GLY A 163 -19.62 -1.23 3.64
CA GLY A 163 -21.02 -1.34 3.25
C GLY A 163 -21.19 -2.19 1.99
N LYS A 164 -20.41 -1.91 0.94
CA LYS A 164 -20.45 -2.68 -0.32
C LYS A 164 -20.05 -4.14 -0.11
N SER A 165 -19.02 -4.41 0.67
CA SER A 165 -18.57 -5.78 0.92
C SER A 165 -19.59 -6.58 1.74
N TYR A 166 -20.20 -5.97 2.78
CA TYR A 166 -21.27 -6.62 3.54
C TYR A 166 -22.54 -6.81 2.71
N GLN A 167 -22.85 -5.89 1.82
CA GLN A 167 -23.99 -6.02 0.89
C GLN A 167 -23.80 -7.25 -0.02
N GLU A 168 -22.62 -7.47 -0.58
CA GLU A 168 -22.31 -8.63 -1.42
C GLU A 168 -22.30 -9.96 -0.65
N THR A 169 -22.08 -9.94 0.68
CA THR A 169 -22.24 -11.14 1.52
C THR A 169 -23.69 -11.40 1.97
N GLY A 170 -24.63 -10.55 1.58
CA GLY A 170 -26.03 -10.62 2.03
C GLY A 170 -26.28 -10.11 3.44
N ASN A 171 -25.27 -9.56 4.13
CA ASN A 171 -25.44 -8.97 5.46
C ASN A 171 -25.93 -7.51 5.35
N THR A 172 -27.21 -7.38 4.98
CA THR A 172 -27.84 -6.07 4.73
C THR A 172 -27.83 -5.16 5.96
N LYS A 173 -27.95 -5.74 7.16
CA LYS A 173 -27.90 -4.96 8.40
C LYS A 173 -26.57 -4.25 8.60
N LYS A 174 -25.46 -4.97 8.50
CA LYS A 174 -24.14 -4.36 8.60
C LYS A 174 -23.84 -3.42 7.45
N ALA A 175 -24.29 -3.76 6.23
CA ALA A 175 -24.15 -2.87 5.09
C ALA A 175 -24.81 -1.51 5.35
N GLU A 176 -26.05 -1.51 5.84
CA GLU A 176 -26.79 -0.30 6.18
C GLU A 176 -26.11 0.50 7.31
N GLU A 177 -25.60 -0.17 8.35
CA GLU A 177 -24.86 0.47 9.45
C GLU A 177 -23.64 1.25 8.92
N TYR A 178 -22.83 0.64 8.03
CA TYR A 178 -21.65 1.29 7.46
C TYR A 178 -22.02 2.38 6.46
N PHE A 179 -23.05 2.20 5.63
CA PHE A 179 -23.51 3.28 4.76
C PHE A 179 -24.05 4.47 5.56
N LYS A 180 -24.77 4.25 6.67
CA LYS A 180 -25.17 5.32 7.59
C LYS A 180 -23.96 6.03 8.21
N ALA A 181 -22.91 5.29 8.57
CA ALA A 181 -21.70 5.90 9.10
C ALA A 181 -21.01 6.78 8.05
N GLY A 182 -20.86 6.29 6.81
CA GLY A 182 -20.26 7.04 5.71
C GLY A 182 -21.07 8.27 5.29
N SER A 183 -22.40 8.17 5.29
CA SER A 183 -23.31 9.25 4.88
C SER A 183 -23.28 10.49 5.79
N LYS A 184 -22.67 10.42 6.96
CA LYS A 184 -22.44 11.58 7.84
C LYS A 184 -21.45 12.59 7.21
N PHE A 185 -20.67 12.19 6.23
CA PHE A 185 -19.61 12.99 5.60
C PHE A 185 -20.00 13.41 4.18
N LEU A 186 -21.14 14.09 4.02
CA LEU A 186 -21.70 14.48 2.69
C LEU A 186 -20.81 15.40 1.86
N THR A 187 -19.85 16.08 2.46
CA THR A 187 -18.83 16.87 1.74
C THR A 187 -17.81 16.03 1.00
N THR A 188 -17.77 14.71 1.28
CA THR A 188 -16.86 13.76 0.65
C THR A 188 -17.55 12.93 -0.42
N TYR A 189 -16.78 12.51 -1.44
CA TYR A 189 -17.31 11.66 -2.52
C TYR A 189 -17.95 10.37 -2.00
N TYR A 190 -17.24 9.64 -1.11
CA TYR A 190 -17.76 8.38 -0.57
C TYR A 190 -18.91 8.58 0.43
N GLY A 191 -18.98 9.74 1.08
CA GLY A 191 -20.12 10.10 1.91
C GLY A 191 -21.39 10.26 1.09
N GLN A 192 -21.29 10.92 -0.06
CA GLN A 192 -22.41 11.07 -1.01
C GLN A 192 -22.82 9.70 -1.60
N LEU A 193 -21.86 8.84 -1.94
CA LEU A 193 -22.16 7.50 -2.41
C LEU A 193 -22.87 6.67 -1.33
N SER A 194 -22.39 6.72 -0.08
CA SER A 194 -23.01 6.04 1.05
C SER A 194 -24.45 6.52 1.30
N PHE A 195 -24.68 7.82 1.18
CA PHE A 195 -26.02 8.40 1.29
C PHE A 195 -26.97 7.86 0.19
N LYS A 196 -26.50 7.73 -1.03
CA LYS A 196 -27.31 7.18 -2.14
C LYS A 196 -27.68 5.70 -1.92
N GLU A 197 -26.83 4.92 -1.27
CA GLU A 197 -27.13 3.49 -0.98
C GLU A 197 -28.28 3.34 0.03
N ILE A 198 -28.46 4.28 0.97
CA ILE A 198 -29.52 4.24 1.99
C ILE A 198 -30.77 5.04 1.58
N ASN A 199 -30.63 6.04 0.69
CA ASN A 199 -31.73 6.90 0.24
C ASN A 199 -31.91 6.80 -1.29
N TYR A 200 -32.43 5.69 -1.74
CA TYR A 200 -32.61 5.44 -3.18
C TYR A 200 -33.50 6.53 -3.82
N GLY A 201 -32.89 7.38 -4.65
CA GLY A 201 -33.61 8.49 -5.35
C GLY A 201 -33.80 9.76 -4.53
N GLY A 202 -33.30 9.84 -3.30
CA GLY A 202 -33.38 11.03 -2.46
C GLY A 202 -32.37 12.12 -2.89
N GLU A 203 -32.84 13.36 -2.95
CA GLU A 203 -31.94 14.52 -3.06
C GLU A 203 -31.27 14.76 -1.69
N PHE A 204 -29.99 15.10 -1.70
CA PHE A 204 -29.31 15.53 -0.48
C PHE A 204 -29.07 17.06 -0.53
N THR A 205 -29.36 17.72 0.57
CA THR A 205 -28.99 19.12 0.79
C THR A 205 -27.81 19.17 1.77
N LEU A 206 -26.75 19.87 1.39
CA LEU A 206 -25.67 20.18 2.33
C LEU A 206 -26.19 21.25 3.30
N LYS A 207 -26.17 20.95 4.61
CA LYS A 207 -26.41 21.96 5.64
C LYS A 207 -25.23 22.94 5.64
N GLU A 208 -25.52 24.23 5.94
CA GLU A 208 -24.49 25.27 5.98
C GLU A 208 -23.30 24.92 6.90
N ASP A 209 -23.58 24.25 8.02
CA ASP A 209 -22.54 23.78 8.95
C ASP A 209 -21.51 22.80 8.30
N CYS A 210 -21.87 22.14 7.21
CA CYS A 210 -20.94 21.30 6.44
C CYS A 210 -19.94 22.08 5.58
N LEU A 211 -20.21 23.35 5.31
CA LEU A 211 -19.36 24.21 4.47
C LEU A 211 -18.22 24.88 5.26
N LEU A 212 -18.33 24.93 6.59
CA LEU A 212 -17.32 25.57 7.45
C LEU A 212 -15.99 24.82 7.53
N TYR A 213 -15.96 23.53 7.15
CA TYR A 213 -14.72 22.73 7.13
C TYR A 213 -13.80 22.98 5.92
N THR A 214 -14.20 23.83 4.98
CA THR A 214 -13.40 24.09 3.77
C THR A 214 -12.63 25.41 3.82
N SER A 215 -12.78 26.22 4.89
CA SER A 215 -12.17 27.55 4.97
C SER A 215 -10.81 27.61 5.68
N ASP A 216 -10.34 26.54 6.31
CA ASP A 216 -9.10 26.49 7.08
C ASP A 216 -8.11 25.41 6.59
N ALA A 217 -7.95 25.27 5.28
CA ALA A 217 -6.92 24.41 4.68
C ALA A 217 -5.92 25.24 3.89
#